data_6b75bb7841b63035e02f41efe4615055
#
_entry.id   6b75bb7841b63035e02f41efe4615055
#
_cell.length_a   1.000
_cell.length_b   1.000
_cell.length_c   1.000
_cell.angle_alpha   90.00
_cell.angle_beta   90.00
_cell.angle_gamma   90.00
#
_symmetry.space_group_name_H-M   'P 1'
#
loop_
_entity.id
_entity.type
_entity.pdbx_description
1 polymer ?
#
loop_
_entity_poly.entity_id
_entity_poly.type
_entity_poly.pdbx_seq_one_letter_code
_entity_poly.pdbx_strand_id
1 'polypeptide(L)'
;MRDAALLLLGHGSTLNADSSTPTYQHAEEIRRRGIFAEVHVGFWKEEPNFRQALCQTSCRTVYVVPNFISSGYFTEQIIPRELGLSGTITRIGEQDVYYCQPVGLSLAMTDVLLKRAQEVVAASPETCDPKSTCLFICGHGTSLNDNSTKIIHEQAAIIRSRGLYADCQGVLMEQRPFVKDWRTLAACPNVIVVPFFISDGLHSYEDIPVLLGLTHNMGEKGFTNPHREGERRLWYASAIGTESLIAEVIIDSVARFDAEHQITSTSMAPIPDDPILSCFKEFVADVKGSKWRLGQLLVWNLPDGKFSVNHEAHHDGSAPEILSLEELRSVILTDSKGNFRPLRAAPDLRSDWYMRAKDVKELRAIIDYVYPAALANWVIWRRQKTASGTPWESTAERQSGRFRIVRELDTVSFREVTNQACDKGCLKRRLWHPETQLVEENGYTIPLLCPEACNYFVSKAREKLRGPDAEAE
;
A
#
# COMPACT_ATOMS: atom_id res chain seq x y z
N MET A 1 15.54 -12.18 -16.26
CA MET A 1 14.18 -12.01 -15.72
C MET A 1 13.82 -13.26 -14.94
N ARG A 2 13.31 -13.12 -13.72
CA ARG A 2 12.86 -14.26 -12.90
C ARG A 2 11.46 -14.68 -13.37
N ASP A 3 11.23 -15.97 -13.50
CA ASP A 3 9.88 -16.53 -13.70
C ASP A 3 9.16 -16.58 -12.33
N ALA A 4 8.99 -15.41 -11.73
CA ALA A 4 8.42 -15.23 -10.40
C ALA A 4 7.71 -13.88 -10.31
N ALA A 5 6.73 -13.79 -9.44
CA ALA A 5 6.13 -12.53 -9.03
C ALA A 5 6.83 -11.95 -7.81
N LEU A 6 6.91 -10.62 -7.77
CA LEU A 6 7.22 -9.84 -6.59
C LEU A 6 5.91 -9.22 -6.06
N LEU A 7 5.64 -9.44 -4.79
CA LEU A 7 4.50 -8.87 -4.08
C LEU A 7 5.00 -7.98 -2.94
N LEU A 8 4.85 -6.67 -3.09
CA LEU A 8 5.21 -5.69 -2.06
C LEU A 8 4.01 -5.42 -1.15
N LEU A 9 4.20 -5.56 0.15
CA LEU A 9 3.15 -5.37 1.13
C LEU A 9 3.44 -4.15 2.01
N GLY A 10 2.53 -3.18 2.01
CA GLY A 10 2.60 -1.97 2.82
C GLY A 10 1.44 -1.83 3.80
N HIS A 11 1.53 -0.87 4.71
CA HIS A 11 0.44 -0.60 5.65
C HIS A 11 -0.74 0.09 4.96
N GLY A 12 -0.47 1.07 4.10
CA GLY A 12 -1.49 1.96 3.56
C GLY A 12 -2.14 2.84 4.61
N SER A 13 -3.05 3.71 4.21
CA SER A 13 -3.80 4.59 5.10
C SER A 13 -5.22 4.81 4.61
N THR A 14 -6.11 5.11 5.52
CA THR A 14 -7.47 5.58 5.19
C THR A 14 -7.57 7.11 5.16
N LEU A 15 -6.50 7.80 5.49
CA LEU A 15 -6.47 9.26 5.67
C LEU A 15 -5.49 9.96 4.74
N ASN A 16 -4.44 9.26 4.26
CA ASN A 16 -3.35 9.89 3.53
C ASN A 16 -2.83 8.98 2.41
N ALA A 17 -2.80 9.47 1.18
CA ALA A 17 -2.27 8.79 0.00
C ALA A 17 -0.76 8.52 0.09
N ASP A 18 -0.02 9.40 0.76
CA ASP A 18 1.43 9.32 0.87
C ASP A 18 1.91 8.08 1.66
N SER A 19 0.98 7.42 2.34
CA SER A 19 1.27 6.14 3.00
C SER A 19 1.50 4.98 2.02
N SER A 20 0.76 4.90 0.93
CA SER A 20 0.88 3.82 -0.07
C SER A 20 1.66 4.23 -1.33
N THR A 21 1.71 5.52 -1.64
CA THR A 21 2.38 6.05 -2.84
C THR A 21 3.81 5.57 -3.00
N PRO A 22 4.70 5.58 -1.99
CA PRO A 22 6.05 5.07 -2.14
C PRO A 22 6.12 3.59 -2.53
N THR A 23 5.24 2.75 -1.97
CA THR A 23 5.18 1.33 -2.33
C THR A 23 4.81 1.14 -3.80
N TYR A 24 3.87 1.91 -4.33
CA TYR A 24 3.52 1.90 -5.75
C TYR A 24 4.68 2.38 -6.64
N GLN A 25 5.38 3.46 -6.24
CA GLN A 25 6.53 3.99 -6.98
C GLN A 25 7.67 2.97 -7.06
N HIS A 26 7.99 2.30 -5.96
CA HIS A 26 9.01 1.24 -5.96
C HIS A 26 8.58 0.04 -6.80
N ALA A 27 7.32 -0.37 -6.73
CA ALA A 27 6.79 -1.46 -7.55
C ALA A 27 6.90 -1.11 -9.05
N GLU A 28 6.57 0.13 -9.44
CA GLU A 28 6.67 0.57 -10.83
C GLU A 28 8.11 0.63 -11.32
N GLU A 29 9.03 1.15 -10.50
CA GLU A 29 10.45 1.15 -10.82
C GLU A 29 10.99 -0.26 -11.03
N ILE A 30 10.65 -1.21 -10.14
CA ILE A 30 11.08 -2.61 -10.28
C ILE A 30 10.43 -3.26 -11.50
N ARG A 31 9.17 -2.96 -11.80
CA ARG A 31 8.47 -3.44 -12.99
C ARG A 31 9.15 -2.96 -14.27
N ARG A 32 9.54 -1.68 -14.32
CA ARG A 32 10.25 -1.07 -15.45
C ARG A 32 11.61 -1.74 -15.71
N ARG A 33 12.28 -2.23 -14.67
CA ARG A 33 13.55 -2.97 -14.81
C ARG A 33 13.39 -4.38 -15.38
N GLY A 34 12.19 -4.94 -15.40
CA GLY A 34 11.91 -6.25 -15.97
C GLY A 34 12.63 -7.42 -15.26
N ILE A 35 12.89 -7.29 -13.95
CA ILE A 35 13.59 -8.33 -13.16
C ILE A 35 12.66 -9.48 -12.84
N PHE A 36 11.38 -9.19 -12.57
CA PHE A 36 10.34 -10.17 -12.28
C PHE A 36 9.35 -10.26 -13.44
N ALA A 37 8.70 -11.41 -13.58
CA ALA A 37 7.63 -11.60 -14.55
C ALA A 37 6.42 -10.70 -14.22
N GLU A 38 6.09 -10.59 -12.94
CA GLU A 38 5.02 -9.74 -12.44
C GLU A 38 5.47 -8.99 -11.17
N VAL A 39 4.95 -7.77 -10.97
CA VAL A 39 5.16 -6.99 -9.74
C VAL A 39 3.82 -6.44 -9.28
N HIS A 40 3.43 -6.79 -8.07
CA HIS A 40 2.16 -6.41 -7.47
C HIS A 40 2.36 -5.76 -6.11
N VAL A 41 1.32 -5.10 -5.62
CA VAL A 41 1.30 -4.48 -4.30
C VAL A 41 0.09 -4.96 -3.50
N GLY A 42 0.16 -4.87 -2.18
CA GLY A 42 -0.97 -5.11 -1.30
C GLY A 42 -0.85 -4.31 -0.01
N PHE A 43 -1.99 -3.98 0.61
CA PHE A 43 -2.03 -3.10 1.77
C PHE A 43 -2.95 -3.62 2.87
N TRP A 44 -2.70 -3.17 4.10
CA TRP A 44 -3.59 -3.44 5.23
C TRP A 44 -4.83 -2.52 5.23
N LYS A 45 -4.64 -1.25 4.91
CA LYS A 45 -5.68 -0.22 5.01
C LYS A 45 -6.33 0.18 3.69
N GLU A 46 -5.79 -0.27 2.57
CA GLU A 46 -6.22 0.08 1.22
C GLU A 46 -6.44 -1.18 0.38
N GLU A 47 -6.99 -1.00 -0.80
CA GLU A 47 -7.08 -2.04 -1.83
C GLU A 47 -5.87 -1.95 -2.80
N PRO A 48 -5.36 -3.09 -3.29
CA PRO A 48 -5.73 -4.46 -2.92
C PRO A 48 -5.29 -4.80 -1.49
N ASN A 49 -6.17 -5.43 -0.73
CA ASN A 49 -5.81 -5.84 0.62
C ASN A 49 -4.92 -7.10 0.61
N PHE A 50 -4.27 -7.41 1.74
CA PHE A 50 -3.35 -8.54 1.83
C PHE A 50 -3.94 -9.88 1.37
N ARG A 51 -5.22 -10.17 1.65
CA ARG A 51 -5.87 -11.43 1.23
C ARG A 51 -6.07 -11.54 -0.27
N GLN A 52 -6.19 -10.40 -0.94
CA GLN A 52 -6.33 -10.36 -2.39
C GLN A 52 -4.97 -10.37 -3.10
N ALA A 53 -3.91 -10.11 -2.36
CA ALA A 53 -2.61 -9.86 -2.92
C ALA A 53 -2.07 -11.06 -3.74
N LEU A 54 -2.15 -12.28 -3.19
CA LEU A 54 -1.72 -13.49 -3.89
C LEU A 54 -2.58 -13.84 -5.12
N CYS A 55 -3.84 -13.41 -5.14
CA CYS A 55 -4.72 -13.66 -6.28
C CYS A 55 -4.37 -12.83 -7.52
N GLN A 56 -3.56 -11.78 -7.37
CA GLN A 56 -3.20 -10.88 -8.47
C GLN A 56 -2.21 -11.52 -9.45
N THR A 57 -1.46 -12.52 -9.01
CA THR A 57 -0.43 -13.17 -9.82
C THR A 57 -0.79 -14.60 -10.20
N SER A 58 -0.36 -14.98 -11.41
CA SER A 58 -0.39 -16.36 -11.91
C SER A 58 0.93 -17.09 -11.76
N CYS A 59 1.98 -16.40 -11.35
CA CYS A 59 3.29 -17.02 -11.17
C CYS A 59 3.25 -18.10 -10.09
N ARG A 60 3.96 -19.20 -10.35
CA ARG A 60 4.10 -20.29 -9.39
C ARG A 60 4.95 -19.87 -8.18
N THR A 61 5.98 -19.09 -8.41
CA THR A 61 6.85 -18.56 -7.37
C THR A 61 6.47 -17.11 -7.07
N VAL A 62 6.23 -16.81 -5.81
CA VAL A 62 5.84 -15.47 -5.36
C VAL A 62 6.74 -15.04 -4.20
N TYR A 63 7.58 -14.04 -4.43
CA TYR A 63 8.34 -13.39 -3.36
C TYR A 63 7.47 -12.32 -2.71
N VAL A 64 7.23 -12.47 -1.44
CA VAL A 64 6.50 -11.48 -0.62
C VAL A 64 7.49 -10.68 0.19
N VAL A 65 7.60 -9.40 -0.09
CA VAL A 65 8.50 -8.48 0.61
C VAL A 65 7.68 -7.47 1.41
N PRO A 66 7.71 -7.52 2.75
CA PRO A 66 7.10 -6.51 3.60
C PRO A 66 7.84 -5.17 3.48
N ASN A 67 7.15 -4.15 2.96
CA ASN A 67 7.65 -2.78 2.92
C ASN A 67 7.39 -2.10 4.28
N PHE A 68 8.12 -2.55 5.31
CA PHE A 68 8.05 -2.12 6.71
C PHE A 68 9.44 -1.84 7.25
N ILE A 69 9.51 -0.96 8.25
CA ILE A 69 10.79 -0.50 8.80
C ILE A 69 11.44 -1.52 9.73
N SER A 70 10.67 -2.39 10.36
CA SER A 70 11.16 -3.38 11.34
C SER A 70 10.29 -4.62 11.38
N SER A 71 10.81 -5.70 11.98
CA SER A 71 9.99 -6.82 12.44
C SER A 71 9.05 -6.37 13.56
N GLY A 72 7.86 -6.98 13.59
CA GLY A 72 6.88 -6.72 14.62
C GLY A 72 5.49 -7.28 14.28
N TYR A 73 4.48 -6.79 14.98
CA TYR A 73 3.13 -7.32 14.90
C TYR A 73 2.60 -7.52 13.47
N PHE A 74 2.84 -6.54 12.57
CA PHE A 74 2.38 -6.69 11.18
C PHE A 74 3.14 -7.77 10.43
N THR A 75 4.45 -7.78 10.50
CA THR A 75 5.30 -8.68 9.72
C THR A 75 5.38 -10.10 10.29
N GLU A 76 5.17 -10.26 11.60
CA GLU A 76 5.28 -11.55 12.27
C GLU A 76 3.91 -12.24 12.47
N GLN A 77 2.81 -11.48 12.52
CA GLN A 77 1.50 -12.03 12.82
C GLN A 77 0.45 -11.71 11.75
N ILE A 78 0.30 -10.43 11.38
CA ILE A 78 -0.80 -10.01 10.48
C ILE A 78 -0.56 -10.52 9.07
N ILE A 79 0.58 -10.21 8.45
CA ILE A 79 0.85 -10.63 7.06
C ILE A 79 0.82 -12.17 6.95
N PRO A 80 1.53 -12.95 7.79
CA PRO A 80 1.45 -14.39 7.73
C PRO A 80 0.02 -14.93 7.86
N ARG A 81 -0.75 -14.40 8.80
CA ARG A 81 -2.16 -14.81 8.98
C ARG A 81 -3.02 -14.49 7.76
N GLU A 82 -2.90 -13.28 7.22
CA GLU A 82 -3.73 -12.81 6.11
C GLU A 82 -3.43 -13.54 4.79
N LEU A 83 -2.18 -13.94 4.61
CA LEU A 83 -1.76 -14.72 3.44
C LEU A 83 -1.85 -16.24 3.66
N GLY A 84 -2.09 -16.70 4.89
CA GLY A 84 -2.11 -18.13 5.21
C GLY A 84 -0.72 -18.76 5.22
N LEU A 85 0.33 -18.01 5.62
CA LEU A 85 1.69 -18.51 5.66
C LEU A 85 1.94 -19.37 6.92
N SER A 86 2.63 -20.48 6.73
CA SER A 86 3.06 -21.37 7.80
C SER A 86 4.56 -21.26 8.14
N GLY A 87 5.30 -20.46 7.38
CA GLY A 87 6.75 -20.23 7.55
C GLY A 87 7.28 -19.31 6.45
N THR A 88 8.61 -19.24 6.35
CA THR A 88 9.29 -18.44 5.32
C THR A 88 9.09 -18.98 3.91
N ILE A 89 8.85 -20.28 3.78
CA ILE A 89 8.47 -20.94 2.52
C ILE A 89 7.15 -21.67 2.77
N THR A 90 6.11 -21.28 2.06
CA THR A 90 4.76 -21.86 2.22
C THR A 90 4.17 -22.20 0.86
N ARG A 91 3.59 -23.40 0.74
CA ARG A 91 2.81 -23.80 -0.43
C ARG A 91 1.35 -23.42 -0.25
N ILE A 92 0.82 -22.58 -1.13
CA ILE A 92 -0.59 -22.14 -1.15
C ILE A 92 -1.19 -22.47 -2.51
N GLY A 93 -2.02 -23.51 -2.56
CA GLY A 93 -2.52 -24.03 -3.83
C GLY A 93 -1.34 -24.47 -4.72
N GLU A 94 -1.20 -23.85 -5.88
CA GLU A 94 -0.09 -24.11 -6.80
C GLU A 94 1.08 -23.12 -6.66
N GLN A 95 0.99 -22.17 -5.72
CA GLN A 95 2.02 -21.16 -5.52
C GLN A 95 2.99 -21.53 -4.42
N ASP A 96 4.27 -21.38 -4.68
CA ASP A 96 5.35 -21.42 -3.69
C ASP A 96 5.61 -20.00 -3.24
N VAL A 97 5.18 -19.66 -2.02
CA VAL A 97 5.25 -18.30 -1.46
C VAL A 97 6.48 -18.19 -0.58
N TYR A 98 7.38 -17.27 -0.94
CA TYR A 98 8.63 -16.97 -0.28
C TYR A 98 8.51 -15.68 0.51
N TYR A 99 8.47 -15.78 1.83
CA TYR A 99 8.26 -14.64 2.73
C TYR A 99 9.61 -14.06 3.16
N CYS A 100 9.98 -12.94 2.54
CA CYS A 100 11.23 -12.25 2.81
C CYS A 100 11.17 -11.43 4.11
N GLN A 101 12.32 -11.01 4.60
CA GLN A 101 12.39 -10.08 5.72
C GLN A 101 11.93 -8.67 5.33
N PRO A 102 11.43 -7.88 6.29
CA PRO A 102 11.09 -6.48 6.07
C PRO A 102 12.27 -5.66 5.53
N VAL A 103 11.98 -4.75 4.59
CA VAL A 103 13.01 -3.93 3.93
C VAL A 103 13.88 -3.13 4.90
N GLY A 104 13.30 -2.64 6.01
CA GLY A 104 14.02 -1.85 7.00
C GLY A 104 15.13 -2.61 7.74
N LEU A 105 15.13 -3.95 7.72
CA LEU A 105 16.18 -4.77 8.31
C LEU A 105 17.41 -4.93 7.40
N SER A 106 17.35 -4.43 6.17
CA SER A 106 18.49 -4.49 5.25
C SER A 106 19.62 -3.57 5.72
N LEU A 107 20.87 -4.06 5.65
CA LEU A 107 22.05 -3.24 5.88
C LEU A 107 22.20 -2.10 4.85
N ALA A 108 21.65 -2.27 3.65
CA ALA A 108 21.62 -1.25 2.62
C ALA A 108 20.79 -0.01 3.02
N MET A 109 19.93 -0.11 4.05
CA MET A 109 19.23 1.04 4.60
C MET A 109 20.15 2.12 5.15
N THR A 110 21.35 1.76 5.58
CA THR A 110 22.41 2.73 5.98
C THR A 110 22.73 3.68 4.83
N ASP A 111 22.85 3.17 3.60
CA ASP A 111 23.20 3.99 2.44
C ASP A 111 22.00 4.85 1.98
N VAL A 112 20.79 4.36 2.15
CA VAL A 112 19.55 5.14 1.95
C VAL A 112 19.51 6.34 2.92
N LEU A 113 19.79 6.12 4.20
CA LEU A 113 19.84 7.18 5.21
C LEU A 113 20.92 8.23 4.90
N LEU A 114 22.12 7.78 4.54
CA LEU A 114 23.23 8.66 4.19
C LEU A 114 22.93 9.48 2.95
N LYS A 115 22.33 8.87 1.92
CA LYS A 115 21.92 9.57 0.70
C LYS A 115 20.87 10.63 1.02
N ARG A 116 19.86 10.32 1.81
CA ARG A 116 18.83 11.28 2.19
C ARG A 116 19.41 12.47 2.99
N ALA A 117 20.35 12.21 3.89
CA ALA A 117 21.06 13.25 4.62
C ALA A 117 21.89 14.16 3.68
N GLN A 118 22.49 13.61 2.64
CA GLN A 118 23.23 14.39 1.63
C GLN A 118 22.30 15.22 0.74
N GLU A 119 21.18 14.64 0.30
CA GLU A 119 20.21 15.31 -0.57
C GLU A 119 19.60 16.55 0.07
N VAL A 120 19.23 16.49 1.36
CA VAL A 120 18.63 17.65 2.03
C VAL A 120 19.61 18.81 2.14
N VAL A 121 20.89 18.54 2.33
CA VAL A 121 21.95 19.57 2.34
C VAL A 121 22.19 20.09 0.93
N ALA A 122 22.28 19.22 -0.07
CA ALA A 122 22.50 19.60 -1.47
C ALA A 122 21.36 20.45 -2.04
N ALA A 123 20.12 20.19 -1.61
CA ALA A 123 18.93 20.96 -2.04
C ALA A 123 18.78 22.30 -1.30
N SER A 124 19.57 22.56 -0.25
CA SER A 124 19.49 23.79 0.54
C SER A 124 20.47 24.86 0.01
N PRO A 125 20.21 26.15 0.27
CA PRO A 125 21.11 27.22 -0.12
C PRO A 125 22.44 27.22 0.65
N GLU A 126 22.56 26.43 1.69
CA GLU A 126 23.71 26.35 2.56
C GLU A 126 24.23 24.93 2.67
N THR A 127 25.54 24.79 2.74
CA THR A 127 26.23 23.51 2.99
C THR A 127 26.70 23.40 4.41
N CYS A 128 26.99 22.20 4.89
CA CYS A 128 27.66 21.93 6.14
C CYS A 128 28.78 20.91 5.94
N ASP A 129 29.84 21.03 6.77
CA ASP A 129 30.85 20.01 6.82
C ASP A 129 30.37 18.84 7.69
N PRO A 130 30.29 17.61 7.14
CA PRO A 130 29.87 16.43 7.90
C PRO A 130 30.66 16.23 9.20
N LYS A 131 31.95 16.63 9.23
CA LYS A 131 32.82 16.52 10.42
C LYS A 131 32.44 17.50 11.55
N SER A 132 31.64 18.50 11.27
CA SER A 132 31.05 19.42 12.25
C SER A 132 29.52 19.26 12.37
N THR A 133 28.99 18.12 11.93
CA THR A 133 27.54 17.84 11.85
C THR A 133 27.16 16.60 12.64
N CYS A 134 26.13 16.71 13.47
CA CYS A 134 25.46 15.58 14.10
C CYS A 134 24.31 15.09 13.20
N LEU A 135 24.29 13.80 12.87
CA LEU A 135 23.22 13.16 12.13
C LEU A 135 22.25 12.44 13.10
N PHE A 136 20.98 12.78 13.05
CA PHE A 136 19.94 12.15 13.84
C PHE A 136 19.03 11.30 12.96
N ILE A 137 18.92 10.03 13.31
CA ILE A 137 17.98 9.09 12.68
C ILE A 137 16.72 9.08 13.55
N CYS A 138 15.61 9.61 13.02
CA CYS A 138 14.40 9.82 13.79
C CYS A 138 13.35 8.72 13.47
N GLY A 139 12.92 8.02 14.52
CA GLY A 139 11.82 7.06 14.42
C GLY A 139 10.69 7.35 15.40
N HIS A 140 9.62 6.55 15.29
CA HIS A 140 8.43 6.75 16.13
C HIS A 140 8.75 6.51 17.61
N GLY A 141 9.31 5.35 17.92
CA GLY A 141 9.40 4.83 19.29
C GLY A 141 8.02 4.36 19.79
N THR A 142 7.95 3.20 20.37
CA THR A 142 6.70 2.68 20.96
C THR A 142 7.04 1.76 22.12
N SER A 143 6.29 1.86 23.21
CA SER A 143 6.40 0.95 24.35
C SER A 143 5.84 -0.45 24.06
N LEU A 144 5.19 -0.65 22.92
CA LEU A 144 4.55 -1.92 22.56
C LEU A 144 5.53 -2.91 21.91
N ASN A 145 6.60 -2.41 21.28
CA ASN A 145 7.58 -3.24 20.58
C ASN A 145 8.91 -2.51 20.44
N ASP A 146 9.96 -3.07 21.02
CA ASP A 146 11.30 -2.49 21.00
C ASP A 146 12.03 -2.64 19.66
N ASN A 147 11.54 -3.46 18.73
CA ASN A 147 12.23 -3.75 17.46
C ASN A 147 12.38 -2.52 16.58
N SER A 148 11.38 -1.63 16.54
CA SER A 148 11.47 -0.37 15.78
C SER A 148 12.49 0.58 16.38
N THR A 149 12.60 0.65 17.70
CA THR A 149 13.61 1.44 18.43
C THR A 149 15.00 0.85 18.22
N LYS A 150 15.15 -0.47 18.32
CA LYS A 150 16.40 -1.18 18.15
C LYS A 150 17.02 -0.93 16.77
N ILE A 151 16.26 -1.09 15.69
CA ILE A 151 16.79 -0.89 14.33
C ILE A 151 17.29 0.55 14.10
N ILE A 152 16.65 1.57 14.70
CA ILE A 152 17.07 2.96 14.62
C ILE A 152 18.45 3.15 15.28
N HIS A 153 18.62 2.59 16.47
CA HIS A 153 19.90 2.66 17.18
C HIS A 153 20.99 1.84 16.47
N GLU A 154 20.67 0.70 15.89
CA GLU A 154 21.60 -0.12 15.09
C GLU A 154 22.07 0.65 13.85
N GLN A 155 21.17 1.27 13.09
CA GLN A 155 21.53 2.09 11.93
C GLN A 155 22.41 3.28 12.34
N ALA A 156 22.04 3.96 13.42
CA ALA A 156 22.85 5.07 13.94
C ALA A 156 24.25 4.60 14.37
N ALA A 157 24.38 3.43 15.01
CA ALA A 157 25.66 2.86 15.40
C ALA A 157 26.53 2.49 14.17
N ILE A 158 25.93 1.91 13.12
CA ILE A 158 26.63 1.58 11.88
C ILE A 158 27.15 2.88 11.23
N ILE A 159 26.32 3.92 11.11
CA ILE A 159 26.75 5.20 10.54
C ILE A 159 27.85 5.85 11.37
N ARG A 160 27.72 5.81 12.70
CA ARG A 160 28.75 6.33 13.62
C ARG A 160 30.08 5.60 13.41
N SER A 161 30.06 4.27 13.26
CA SER A 161 31.29 3.49 13.05
C SER A 161 32.00 3.81 11.73
N ARG A 162 31.26 4.29 10.71
CA ARG A 162 31.85 4.76 9.45
C ARG A 162 32.58 6.10 9.61
N GLY A 163 32.36 6.83 10.69
CA GLY A 163 33.03 8.09 11.02
C GLY A 163 32.81 9.19 9.97
N LEU A 164 31.72 9.16 9.22
CA LEU A 164 31.42 10.16 8.18
C LEU A 164 30.98 11.51 8.77
N TYR A 165 30.23 11.47 9.86
CA TYR A 165 29.74 12.62 10.61
C TYR A 165 30.49 12.77 11.92
N ALA A 166 30.39 13.94 12.57
CA ALA A 166 30.95 14.16 13.90
C ALA A 166 30.29 13.22 14.93
N ASP A 167 28.99 13.02 14.83
CA ASP A 167 28.25 12.03 15.61
C ASP A 167 27.01 11.56 14.82
N CYS A 168 26.48 10.38 15.18
CA CYS A 168 25.21 9.88 14.68
C CYS A 168 24.42 9.23 15.80
N GLN A 169 23.16 9.64 16.00
CA GLN A 169 22.31 9.16 17.08
C GLN A 169 20.92 8.76 16.56
N GLY A 170 20.35 7.68 17.15
CA GLY A 170 18.95 7.39 17.04
C GLY A 170 18.15 8.24 18.01
N VAL A 171 17.12 8.94 17.51
CA VAL A 171 16.20 9.75 18.31
C VAL A 171 14.75 9.34 18.02
N LEU A 172 13.86 9.56 18.96
CA LEU A 172 12.50 9.03 18.89
C LEU A 172 11.45 10.11 19.18
N MET A 173 10.26 9.94 18.62
CA MET A 173 9.14 10.85 18.87
C MET A 173 8.55 10.65 20.27
N GLU A 174 8.32 9.39 20.66
CA GLU A 174 7.54 9.02 21.87
C GLU A 174 8.39 8.43 23.00
N GLN A 175 9.67 8.13 22.77
CA GLN A 175 10.61 7.56 23.76
C GLN A 175 11.92 8.33 23.81
N ARG A 176 12.71 8.14 24.88
CA ARG A 176 14.08 8.67 24.99
C ARG A 176 15.05 7.86 24.12
N PRO A 177 16.02 8.62 23.52
CA PRO A 177 16.20 10.08 23.49
C PRO A 177 15.18 10.76 22.59
N PHE A 178 14.46 11.76 23.10
CA PHE A 178 13.40 12.43 22.35
C PHE A 178 13.97 13.34 21.26
N VAL A 179 13.39 13.30 20.06
CA VAL A 179 13.76 14.19 18.95
C VAL A 179 13.59 15.68 19.30
N LYS A 180 12.61 16.03 20.13
CA LYS A 180 12.39 17.41 20.61
C LYS A 180 13.55 17.95 21.45
N ASP A 181 14.35 17.06 22.04
CA ASP A 181 15.49 17.41 22.87
C ASP A 181 16.79 17.62 22.05
N TRP A 182 16.66 17.72 20.72
CA TRP A 182 17.79 17.80 19.78
C TRP A 182 18.81 18.86 20.14
N ARG A 183 18.37 19.96 20.76
CA ARG A 183 19.24 21.10 21.20
C ARG A 183 20.22 20.67 22.26
N THR A 184 19.85 19.76 23.13
CA THR A 184 20.70 19.23 24.21
C THR A 184 21.46 17.98 23.80
N LEU A 185 20.93 17.22 22.85
CA LEU A 185 21.54 16.00 22.33
C LEU A 185 22.68 16.30 21.34
N ALA A 186 22.55 17.36 20.54
CA ALA A 186 23.57 17.71 19.56
C ALA A 186 24.72 18.50 20.17
N ALA A 187 25.92 17.93 20.11
CA ALA A 187 27.15 18.62 20.47
C ALA A 187 27.70 19.53 19.34
N CYS A 188 27.18 19.37 18.12
CA CYS A 188 27.63 20.06 16.93
C CYS A 188 26.79 21.31 16.61
N PRO A 189 27.35 22.30 15.89
CA PRO A 189 26.62 23.47 15.43
C PRO A 189 25.62 23.11 14.30
N ASN A 190 25.89 22.04 13.56
CA ASN A 190 25.05 21.57 12.47
C ASN A 190 24.36 20.27 12.86
N VAL A 191 23.05 20.17 12.54
CA VAL A 191 22.26 18.99 12.81
C VAL A 191 21.49 18.62 11.53
N ILE A 192 21.52 17.36 11.15
CA ILE A 192 20.67 16.80 10.11
C ILE A 192 19.74 15.79 10.77
N VAL A 193 18.45 15.89 10.53
CA VAL A 193 17.44 14.92 11.00
C VAL A 193 16.85 14.21 9.80
N VAL A 194 16.99 12.88 9.79
CA VAL A 194 16.42 12.01 8.74
C VAL A 194 15.36 11.11 9.36
N PRO A 195 14.09 11.26 8.97
CA PRO A 195 13.02 10.38 9.41
C PRO A 195 13.18 8.97 8.83
N PHE A 196 13.24 7.96 9.70
CA PHE A 196 13.36 6.56 9.35
C PHE A 196 11.97 5.92 9.24
N PHE A 197 11.20 6.39 8.26
CA PHE A 197 9.85 5.89 7.95
C PHE A 197 9.75 5.44 6.50
N ILE A 198 9.04 4.33 6.28
CA ILE A 198 8.85 3.76 4.93
C ILE A 198 7.82 4.54 4.09
N SER A 199 7.18 5.51 4.67
CA SER A 199 6.24 6.41 4.00
C SER A 199 6.39 7.83 4.55
N ASP A 200 6.13 8.81 3.72
CA ASP A 200 6.03 10.21 4.13
C ASP A 200 4.59 10.49 4.60
N GLY A 201 4.26 10.01 5.79
CA GLY A 201 2.96 10.21 6.42
C GLY A 201 2.90 11.46 7.31
N LEU A 202 1.79 11.63 8.04
CA LEU A 202 1.55 12.77 8.95
C LEU A 202 2.71 12.98 9.94
N HIS A 203 3.30 11.90 10.44
CA HIS A 203 4.46 12.01 11.37
C HIS A 203 5.63 12.77 10.75
N SER A 204 5.93 12.54 9.46
CA SER A 204 7.05 13.21 8.79
C SER A 204 6.74 14.66 8.43
N TYR A 205 5.49 14.98 8.07
CA TYR A 205 5.13 16.34 7.62
C TYR A 205 4.65 17.26 8.73
N GLU A 206 4.05 16.72 9.77
CA GLU A 206 3.36 17.48 10.80
C GLU A 206 4.02 17.34 12.16
N ASP A 207 4.11 16.10 12.69
CA ASP A 207 4.52 15.89 14.08
C ASP A 207 5.98 16.21 14.32
N ILE A 208 6.90 15.66 13.49
CA ILE A 208 8.35 15.87 13.71
C ILE A 208 8.74 17.33 13.48
N PRO A 209 8.28 18.07 12.45
CA PRO A 209 8.54 19.48 12.32
C PRO A 209 8.11 20.31 13.55
N VAL A 210 6.95 20.02 14.14
CA VAL A 210 6.50 20.65 15.39
C VAL A 210 7.43 20.30 16.56
N LEU A 211 7.78 19.03 16.73
CA LEU A 211 8.71 18.57 17.79
C LEU A 211 10.10 19.19 17.69
N LEU A 212 10.57 19.48 16.48
CA LEU A 212 11.83 20.16 16.22
C LEU A 212 11.75 21.69 16.39
N GLY A 213 10.53 22.25 16.45
CA GLY A 213 10.30 23.70 16.48
C GLY A 213 10.44 24.38 15.11
N LEU A 214 10.29 23.64 14.03
CA LEU A 214 10.34 24.17 12.65
C LEU A 214 9.03 24.84 12.24
N THR A 215 7.91 24.35 12.78
CA THR A 215 6.56 24.89 12.58
C THR A 215 5.87 25.05 13.93
N HIS A 216 4.89 25.94 14.04
CA HIS A 216 4.15 26.18 15.27
C HIS A 216 2.92 25.28 15.41
N ASN A 217 2.31 24.90 14.28
CA ASN A 217 1.09 24.10 14.25
C ASN A 217 1.21 22.91 13.30
N MET A 218 0.46 21.85 13.60
CA MET A 218 0.28 20.72 12.66
C MET A 218 -0.35 21.21 11.36
N GLY A 219 0.15 20.70 10.22
CA GLY A 219 -0.34 21.07 8.88
C GLY A 219 0.22 22.39 8.34
N GLU A 220 1.02 23.13 9.11
CA GLU A 220 1.71 24.31 8.63
C GLU A 220 2.83 23.90 7.68
N LYS A 221 2.71 24.34 6.42
CA LYS A 221 3.72 24.08 5.38
C LYS A 221 4.67 25.28 5.30
N GLY A 222 5.97 25.00 5.25
CA GLY A 222 6.93 26.03 4.90
C GLY A 222 7.94 26.38 5.98
N PHE A 223 8.76 25.41 6.39
CA PHE A 223 10.05 25.72 7.01
C PHE A 223 11.14 25.73 5.94
N THR A 224 12.23 26.46 6.21
CA THR A 224 13.39 26.54 5.32
C THR A 224 14.50 25.61 5.81
N ASN A 225 15.19 24.95 4.90
CA ASN A 225 16.42 24.22 5.18
C ASN A 225 17.63 25.10 4.78
N PRO A 226 18.59 25.33 5.70
CA PRO A 226 18.51 24.99 7.11
C PRO A 226 17.60 25.93 7.91
N HIS A 227 16.99 25.40 8.96
CA HIS A 227 16.41 26.22 10.01
C HIS A 227 17.55 26.75 10.89
N ARG A 228 17.52 28.06 11.20
CA ARG A 228 18.54 28.73 12.01
C ARG A 228 18.02 29.06 13.39
N GLU A 229 18.80 28.67 14.42
CA GLU A 229 18.54 29.02 15.80
C GLU A 229 19.86 29.45 16.48
N GLY A 230 20.06 30.74 16.54
CA GLY A 230 21.34 31.30 16.95
C GLY A 230 22.46 30.91 15.99
N GLU A 231 23.52 30.29 16.51
CA GLU A 231 24.64 29.78 15.71
C GLU A 231 24.39 28.35 15.16
N ARG A 232 23.30 27.71 15.55
CA ARG A 232 22.96 26.35 15.12
C ARG A 232 22.17 26.35 13.85
N ARG A 233 22.38 25.31 13.03
CA ARG A 233 21.67 25.06 11.79
C ARG A 233 21.13 23.65 11.81
N LEU A 234 19.84 23.50 11.48
CA LEU A 234 19.16 22.23 11.41
C LEU A 234 18.58 22.00 10.01
N TRP A 235 18.94 20.90 9.38
CA TRP A 235 18.35 20.39 8.16
C TRP A 235 17.38 19.26 8.50
N TYR A 236 16.18 19.33 7.98
CA TYR A 236 15.18 18.30 8.11
C TYR A 236 14.90 17.66 6.75
N ALA A 237 15.20 16.38 6.62
CA ALA A 237 15.02 15.63 5.38
C ALA A 237 13.61 15.05 5.26
N SER A 238 13.18 14.71 4.03
CA SER A 238 12.02 13.85 3.81
C SER A 238 12.30 12.45 4.34
N ALA A 239 11.25 11.68 4.62
CA ALA A 239 11.39 10.29 5.05
C ALA A 239 12.09 9.43 3.99
N ILE A 240 12.77 8.37 4.45
CA ILE A 240 13.53 7.48 3.56
C ILE A 240 12.65 6.72 2.57
N GLY A 241 11.37 6.49 2.90
CA GLY A 241 10.48 5.65 2.10
C GLY A 241 10.26 6.14 0.67
N THR A 242 10.49 7.42 0.38
CA THR A 242 10.41 7.99 -0.96
C THR A 242 11.74 7.96 -1.72
N GLU A 243 12.79 7.40 -1.11
CA GLU A 243 14.11 7.32 -1.74
C GLU A 243 14.16 6.21 -2.78
N SER A 244 14.67 6.53 -3.97
CA SER A 244 14.74 5.60 -5.10
C SER A 244 15.57 4.33 -4.83
N LEU A 245 16.57 4.43 -3.94
CA LEU A 245 17.38 3.27 -3.53
C LEU A 245 16.58 2.19 -2.80
N ILE A 246 15.38 2.48 -2.30
CA ILE A 246 14.53 1.45 -1.70
C ILE A 246 14.18 0.34 -2.70
N ALA A 247 14.06 0.66 -3.98
CA ALA A 247 13.86 -0.37 -5.00
C ALA A 247 15.03 -1.38 -5.06
N GLU A 248 16.27 -0.89 -4.90
CA GLU A 248 17.45 -1.77 -4.79
C GLU A 248 17.40 -2.63 -3.52
N VAL A 249 17.03 -2.02 -2.39
CA VAL A 249 16.90 -2.74 -1.11
C VAL A 249 15.86 -3.87 -1.22
N ILE A 250 14.76 -3.64 -1.91
CA ILE A 250 13.73 -4.65 -2.17
C ILE A 250 14.29 -5.81 -3.02
N ILE A 251 14.99 -5.50 -4.10
CA ILE A 251 15.60 -6.50 -4.97
C ILE A 251 16.66 -7.32 -4.22
N ASP A 252 17.47 -6.63 -3.42
CA ASP A 252 18.50 -7.24 -2.60
C ASP A 252 17.92 -8.16 -1.51
N SER A 253 16.76 -7.81 -0.95
CA SER A 253 16.03 -8.66 0.01
C SER A 253 15.63 -9.99 -0.61
N VAL A 254 15.22 -10.00 -1.88
CA VAL A 254 14.91 -11.24 -2.63
C VAL A 254 16.20 -12.03 -2.90
N ALA A 255 17.28 -11.37 -3.33
CA ALA A 255 18.55 -12.04 -3.60
C ALA A 255 19.13 -12.68 -2.33
N ARG A 256 18.99 -12.01 -1.19
CA ARG A 256 19.40 -12.54 0.11
C ARG A 256 18.57 -13.75 0.51
N PHE A 257 17.25 -13.69 0.33
CA PHE A 257 16.36 -14.84 0.59
C PHE A 257 16.80 -16.05 -0.22
N ASP A 258 17.10 -15.88 -1.53
CA ASP A 258 17.59 -16.96 -2.37
C ASP A 258 18.90 -17.56 -1.85
N ALA A 259 19.84 -16.71 -1.44
CA ALA A 259 21.12 -17.14 -0.91
C ALA A 259 20.96 -17.92 0.42
N GLU A 260 20.14 -17.43 1.33
CA GLU A 260 19.87 -18.04 2.63
C GLU A 260 19.18 -19.41 2.52
N HIS A 261 18.28 -19.56 1.53
CA HIS A 261 17.50 -20.78 1.33
C HIS A 261 18.03 -21.67 0.18
N GLN A 262 19.21 -21.32 -0.37
CA GLN A 262 19.84 -22.06 -1.48
C GLN A 262 18.92 -22.24 -2.70
N ILE A 263 18.09 -21.21 -2.97
CA ILE A 263 17.19 -21.22 -4.11
C ILE A 263 18.03 -20.92 -5.34
N THR A 264 18.31 -21.96 -6.11
CA THR A 264 18.90 -21.81 -7.43
C THR A 264 17.82 -21.34 -8.39
N SER A 265 18.01 -20.17 -8.97
CA SER A 265 17.14 -19.66 -10.03
C SER A 265 17.13 -20.65 -11.19
N THR A 266 16.20 -21.56 -11.18
CA THR A 266 16.04 -22.54 -12.26
C THR A 266 15.31 -21.86 -13.41
N SER A 267 16.01 -21.84 -14.56
CA SER A 267 15.46 -21.84 -15.90
C SER A 267 14.43 -20.78 -16.26
N MET A 268 14.73 -20.06 -17.30
CA MET A 268 13.73 -19.35 -18.12
C MET A 268 12.73 -20.38 -18.72
N ALA A 269 11.81 -20.86 -17.87
CA ALA A 269 10.59 -21.43 -18.39
C ALA A 269 9.81 -20.30 -19.08
N PRO A 270 9.15 -20.56 -20.19
CA PRO A 270 8.27 -19.55 -20.78
C PRO A 270 7.29 -19.09 -19.70
N ILE A 271 7.15 -17.77 -19.54
CA ILE A 271 6.16 -17.17 -18.62
C ILE A 271 4.84 -17.83 -18.98
N PRO A 272 4.18 -18.53 -18.03
CA PRO A 272 2.88 -19.13 -18.27
C PRO A 272 1.94 -18.04 -18.82
N ASP A 273 1.11 -18.38 -19.80
CA ASP A 273 0.09 -17.44 -20.26
C ASP A 273 -0.69 -16.95 -19.04
N ASP A 274 -0.68 -15.64 -18.81
CA ASP A 274 -1.38 -15.01 -17.71
C ASP A 274 -2.88 -15.39 -17.77
N PRO A 275 -3.37 -16.28 -16.89
CA PRO A 275 -4.71 -16.81 -16.98
C PRO A 275 -5.78 -15.74 -16.72
N ILE A 276 -5.42 -14.65 -16.01
CA ILE A 276 -6.30 -13.51 -15.77
C ILE A 276 -6.44 -12.73 -17.07
N LEU A 277 -5.31 -12.43 -17.72
CA LEU A 277 -5.30 -11.72 -18.99
C LEU A 277 -5.94 -12.54 -20.11
N SER A 278 -5.69 -13.85 -20.16
CA SER A 278 -6.30 -14.75 -21.17
C SER A 278 -7.81 -14.80 -21.02
N CYS A 279 -8.31 -15.01 -19.80
CA CYS A 279 -9.74 -15.01 -19.52
C CYS A 279 -10.39 -13.64 -19.82
N PHE A 280 -9.67 -12.55 -19.53
CA PHE A 280 -10.15 -11.20 -19.82
C PHE A 280 -10.16 -10.89 -21.32
N LYS A 281 -9.16 -11.35 -22.08
CA LYS A 281 -9.15 -11.26 -23.55
C LYS A 281 -10.36 -11.98 -24.18
N GLU A 282 -10.63 -13.20 -23.73
CA GLU A 282 -11.81 -13.96 -24.17
C GLU A 282 -13.10 -13.18 -23.89
N PHE A 283 -13.25 -12.66 -22.66
CA PHE A 283 -14.39 -11.84 -22.30
C PHE A 283 -14.55 -10.61 -23.20
N VAL A 284 -13.48 -9.86 -23.44
CA VAL A 284 -13.51 -8.67 -24.29
C VAL A 284 -13.85 -9.02 -25.75
N ALA A 285 -13.37 -10.18 -26.25
CA ALA A 285 -13.68 -10.66 -27.59
C ALA A 285 -15.17 -11.08 -27.75
N ASP A 286 -15.77 -11.60 -26.68
CA ASP A 286 -17.18 -12.01 -26.66
C ASP A 286 -18.16 -10.85 -26.49
N VAL A 287 -17.67 -9.68 -26.06
CA VAL A 287 -18.51 -8.50 -25.85
C VAL A 287 -19.11 -8.01 -27.16
N LYS A 288 -20.43 -8.10 -27.27
CA LYS A 288 -21.18 -7.58 -28.43
C LYS A 288 -21.41 -6.08 -28.26
N GLY A 289 -21.00 -5.31 -29.28
CA GLY A 289 -21.24 -3.86 -29.34
C GLY A 289 -20.01 -3.01 -29.09
N SER A 290 -20.15 -1.72 -29.37
CA SER A 290 -19.07 -0.73 -29.24
C SER A 290 -18.88 -0.21 -27.81
N LYS A 291 -19.81 -0.49 -26.89
CA LYS A 291 -19.83 -0.04 -25.51
C LYS A 291 -20.21 -1.16 -24.56
N TRP A 292 -19.53 -1.22 -23.44
CA TRP A 292 -19.87 -2.13 -22.35
C TRP A 292 -19.49 -1.50 -21.00
N ARG A 293 -20.07 -2.04 -19.94
CA ARG A 293 -19.98 -1.46 -18.60
C ARG A 293 -19.27 -2.40 -17.64
N LEU A 294 -18.43 -1.82 -16.78
CA LEU A 294 -17.76 -2.52 -15.68
C LEU A 294 -17.83 -1.64 -14.42
N GLY A 295 -18.72 -1.98 -13.49
CA GLY A 295 -18.98 -1.12 -12.34
C GLY A 295 -19.46 0.27 -12.79
N GLN A 296 -18.74 1.32 -12.39
CA GLN A 296 -18.97 2.70 -12.81
C GLN A 296 -18.18 3.10 -14.07
N LEU A 297 -17.40 2.17 -14.62
CA LEU A 297 -16.68 2.41 -15.87
C LEU A 297 -17.54 2.06 -17.08
N LEU A 298 -17.47 2.92 -18.07
CA LEU A 298 -17.96 2.70 -19.42
C LEU A 298 -16.75 2.52 -20.34
N VAL A 299 -16.62 1.34 -20.91
CA VAL A 299 -15.55 1.01 -21.85
C VAL A 299 -16.09 1.06 -23.27
N TRP A 300 -15.39 1.77 -24.14
CA TRP A 300 -15.73 1.87 -25.56
C TRP A 300 -14.67 1.15 -26.39
N ASN A 301 -15.12 0.26 -27.27
CA ASN A 301 -14.27 -0.34 -28.29
C ASN A 301 -14.14 0.66 -29.44
N LEU A 302 -12.95 1.14 -29.70
CA LEU A 302 -12.67 2.09 -30.77
C LEU A 302 -12.41 1.35 -32.11
N PRO A 303 -12.67 2.02 -33.26
CA PRO A 303 -12.50 1.39 -34.58
C PRO A 303 -11.08 0.91 -34.89
N ASP A 304 -10.07 1.49 -34.25
CA ASP A 304 -8.64 1.16 -34.41
C ASP A 304 -8.17 0.02 -33.48
N GLY A 305 -9.09 -0.67 -32.84
CA GLY A 305 -8.80 -1.77 -31.90
C GLY A 305 -8.36 -1.31 -30.53
N LYS A 306 -8.37 -0.01 -30.26
CA LYS A 306 -8.11 0.58 -28.93
C LYS A 306 -9.38 0.66 -28.09
N PHE A 307 -9.20 1.10 -26.85
CA PHE A 307 -10.30 1.27 -25.91
C PHE A 307 -10.27 2.69 -25.34
N SER A 308 -11.45 3.21 -25.02
CA SER A 308 -11.60 4.40 -24.17
C SER A 308 -12.33 3.99 -22.90
N VAL A 309 -11.75 4.31 -21.76
CA VAL A 309 -12.31 4.01 -20.43
C VAL A 309 -12.76 5.33 -19.83
N ASN A 310 -14.04 5.43 -19.52
CA ASN A 310 -14.67 6.65 -19.00
C ASN A 310 -15.46 6.31 -17.75
N HIS A 311 -15.71 7.29 -16.91
CA HIS A 311 -16.75 7.15 -15.89
C HIS A 311 -18.14 7.18 -16.53
N GLU A 312 -19.07 6.35 -16.01
CA GLU A 312 -20.45 6.25 -16.56
C GLU A 312 -21.23 7.55 -16.60
N ALA A 313 -20.88 8.53 -15.76
CA ALA A 313 -21.52 9.85 -15.73
C ALA A 313 -21.04 10.79 -16.86
N HIS A 314 -19.94 10.51 -17.54
CA HIS A 314 -19.36 11.34 -18.60
C HIS A 314 -19.19 10.51 -19.89
N HIS A 315 -20.24 10.48 -20.70
CA HIS A 315 -20.21 9.73 -21.96
C HIS A 315 -20.11 10.63 -23.19
N ASP A 316 -19.92 11.91 -23.01
CA ASP A 316 -19.89 12.90 -24.09
C ASP A 316 -18.49 13.35 -24.49
N GLY A 317 -17.44 12.82 -23.84
CA GLY A 317 -16.04 13.18 -24.15
C GLY A 317 -15.61 14.55 -23.63
N SER A 318 -16.38 15.17 -22.74
CA SER A 318 -16.09 16.49 -22.17
C SER A 318 -15.03 16.46 -21.05
N ALA A 319 -14.73 15.28 -20.50
CA ALA A 319 -13.74 15.12 -19.44
C ALA A 319 -12.29 15.23 -19.97
N PRO A 320 -11.32 15.66 -19.15
CA PRO A 320 -9.92 15.66 -19.52
C PRO A 320 -9.36 14.23 -19.69
N GLU A 321 -8.45 14.07 -20.66
CA GLU A 321 -7.72 12.82 -20.87
C GLU A 321 -6.60 12.67 -19.85
N ILE A 322 -6.57 11.54 -19.18
CA ILE A 322 -5.48 11.12 -18.31
C ILE A 322 -4.47 10.33 -19.15
N LEU A 323 -3.20 10.70 -19.06
CA LEU A 323 -2.14 10.17 -19.91
C LEU A 323 -1.28 9.08 -19.24
N SER A 324 -1.36 8.93 -17.92
CA SER A 324 -0.58 7.94 -17.17
C SER A 324 -1.37 7.26 -16.07
N LEU A 325 -0.95 6.04 -15.70
CA LEU A 325 -1.56 5.32 -14.57
C LEU A 325 -1.29 6.03 -13.23
N GLU A 326 -0.17 6.74 -13.10
CA GLU A 326 0.14 7.52 -11.90
C GLU A 326 -0.84 8.69 -11.74
N GLU A 327 -1.09 9.43 -12.82
CA GLU A 327 -2.10 10.49 -12.85
C GLU A 327 -3.50 9.94 -12.57
N LEU A 328 -3.88 8.81 -13.19
CA LEU A 328 -5.13 8.12 -12.92
C LEU A 328 -5.29 7.79 -11.44
N ARG A 329 -4.24 7.25 -10.82
CA ARG A 329 -4.24 6.93 -9.40
C ARG A 329 -4.49 8.16 -8.54
N SER A 330 -3.82 9.27 -8.83
CA SER A 330 -4.02 10.54 -8.13
C SER A 330 -5.47 11.01 -8.22
N VAL A 331 -6.07 10.94 -9.41
CA VAL A 331 -7.46 11.36 -9.64
C VAL A 331 -8.45 10.47 -8.89
N ILE A 332 -8.36 9.15 -9.00
CA ILE A 332 -9.34 8.24 -8.38
C ILE A 332 -9.23 8.16 -6.85
N LEU A 333 -8.10 8.58 -6.27
CA LEU A 333 -7.90 8.62 -4.82
C LEU A 333 -8.32 9.94 -4.18
N THR A 334 -8.88 10.89 -4.93
CA THR A 334 -9.38 12.16 -4.41
C THR A 334 -10.87 12.31 -4.65
N ASP A 335 -11.56 12.98 -3.74
CA ASP A 335 -12.94 13.43 -3.97
C ASP A 335 -13.00 14.68 -4.87
N SER A 336 -14.21 15.17 -5.17
CA SER A 336 -14.41 16.38 -5.97
C SER A 336 -13.84 17.65 -5.33
N LYS A 337 -13.49 17.62 -4.03
CA LYS A 337 -12.88 18.73 -3.29
C LYS A 337 -11.36 18.57 -3.19
N GLY A 338 -10.78 17.50 -3.75
CA GLY A 338 -9.36 17.21 -3.69
C GLY A 338 -8.90 16.52 -2.39
N ASN A 339 -9.82 16.11 -1.51
CA ASN A 339 -9.44 15.36 -0.31
C ASN A 339 -9.14 13.91 -0.66
N PHE A 340 -8.15 13.34 0.03
CA PHE A 340 -7.80 11.93 -0.15
C PHE A 340 -8.97 11.01 0.23
N ARG A 341 -9.21 10.08 -0.66
CA ARG A 341 -10.22 9.04 -0.50
C ARG A 341 -9.68 7.71 -0.99
N PRO A 342 -9.27 6.82 -0.10
CA PRO A 342 -8.70 5.54 -0.50
C PRO A 342 -9.73 4.73 -1.29
N LEU A 343 -9.28 4.06 -2.35
CA LEU A 343 -10.11 3.09 -3.05
C LEU A 343 -10.56 2.02 -2.08
N ARG A 344 -11.87 1.90 -1.96
CA ARG A 344 -12.55 0.87 -1.20
C ARG A 344 -13.56 0.21 -2.13
N ALA A 345 -14.19 -0.85 -1.64
CA ALA A 345 -15.28 -1.48 -2.36
C ALA A 345 -16.55 -0.61 -2.48
N ALA A 346 -16.49 0.67 -2.09
CA ALA A 346 -17.62 1.59 -2.14
C ALA A 346 -17.82 2.16 -3.57
N PRO A 347 -19.06 2.49 -3.96
CA PRO A 347 -19.34 3.31 -5.14
C PRO A 347 -18.71 4.69 -4.95
N ASP A 348 -18.79 5.56 -5.91
CA ASP A 348 -18.33 6.95 -5.91
C ASP A 348 -16.89 7.12 -6.42
N LEU A 349 -16.58 6.52 -7.55
CA LEU A 349 -15.43 6.95 -8.33
C LEU A 349 -15.59 8.42 -8.72
N ARG A 350 -14.51 9.17 -8.68
CA ARG A 350 -14.48 10.49 -9.29
C ARG A 350 -14.80 10.40 -10.78
N SER A 351 -15.66 11.28 -11.28
CA SER A 351 -16.32 11.14 -12.57
C SER A 351 -15.71 11.92 -13.73
N ASP A 352 -14.82 12.88 -13.44
CA ASP A 352 -14.34 13.87 -14.38
C ASP A 352 -13.00 13.46 -15.04
N TRP A 353 -12.98 12.29 -15.68
CA TRP A 353 -11.80 11.80 -16.40
C TRP A 353 -12.15 10.75 -17.45
N TYR A 354 -11.26 10.58 -18.43
CA TYR A 354 -11.18 9.39 -19.27
C TYR A 354 -9.73 9.03 -19.55
N MET A 355 -9.51 7.79 -19.94
CA MET A 355 -8.20 7.27 -20.32
C MET A 355 -8.31 6.32 -21.52
N ARG A 356 -7.32 6.32 -22.41
CA ARG A 356 -7.24 5.40 -23.54
C ARG A 356 -6.31 4.23 -23.24
N ALA A 357 -6.68 3.06 -23.74
CA ALA A 357 -5.85 1.87 -23.74
C ALA A 357 -5.61 1.41 -25.17
N LYS A 358 -4.35 1.12 -25.50
CA LYS A 358 -3.96 0.68 -26.87
C LYS A 358 -4.28 -0.77 -27.15
N ASP A 359 -4.42 -1.59 -26.10
CA ASP A 359 -4.71 -3.02 -26.18
C ASP A 359 -5.40 -3.52 -24.89
N VAL A 360 -5.77 -4.81 -24.87
CA VAL A 360 -6.45 -5.44 -23.72
C VAL A 360 -5.54 -5.50 -22.49
N LYS A 361 -4.22 -5.56 -22.66
CA LYS A 361 -3.28 -5.59 -21.54
C LYS A 361 -3.26 -4.24 -20.81
N GLU A 362 -3.23 -3.15 -21.56
CA GLU A 362 -3.29 -1.80 -20.99
C GLU A 362 -4.68 -1.49 -20.41
N LEU A 363 -5.76 -1.95 -21.07
CA LEU A 363 -7.12 -1.89 -20.53
C LEU A 363 -7.20 -2.60 -19.18
N ARG A 364 -6.62 -3.80 -19.06
CA ARG A 364 -6.54 -4.51 -17.78
C ARG A 364 -5.81 -3.67 -16.73
N ALA A 365 -4.67 -3.08 -17.07
CA ALA A 365 -3.91 -2.26 -16.13
C ALA A 365 -4.75 -1.08 -15.61
N ILE A 366 -5.48 -0.38 -16.49
CA ILE A 366 -6.39 0.70 -16.08
C ILE A 366 -7.47 0.18 -15.12
N ILE A 367 -8.09 -0.95 -15.44
CA ILE A 367 -9.14 -1.54 -14.60
C ILE A 367 -8.56 -1.97 -13.25
N ASP A 368 -7.39 -2.57 -13.21
CA ASP A 368 -6.74 -2.99 -11.97
C ASP A 368 -6.31 -1.79 -11.09
N TYR A 369 -6.04 -0.63 -11.68
CA TYR A 369 -5.83 0.62 -10.92
C TYR A 369 -7.12 1.15 -10.33
N VAL A 370 -8.22 1.16 -11.10
CA VAL A 370 -9.52 1.67 -10.64
C VAL A 370 -10.20 0.69 -9.68
N TYR A 371 -10.11 -0.59 -9.97
CA TYR A 371 -10.70 -1.68 -9.18
C TYR A 371 -9.64 -2.73 -8.84
N PRO A 372 -8.75 -2.44 -7.90
CA PRO A 372 -7.62 -3.32 -7.57
C PRO A 372 -8.04 -4.77 -7.30
N ALA A 373 -7.36 -5.71 -7.93
CA ALA A 373 -7.63 -7.16 -7.87
C ALA A 373 -9.03 -7.60 -8.32
N ALA A 374 -9.85 -6.72 -8.90
CA ALA A 374 -11.22 -7.09 -9.29
C ALA A 374 -11.25 -8.15 -10.38
N LEU A 375 -10.42 -8.00 -11.41
CA LEU A 375 -10.35 -8.99 -12.51
C LEU A 375 -9.80 -10.34 -12.03
N ALA A 376 -8.78 -10.34 -11.16
CA ALA A 376 -8.25 -11.56 -10.58
C ALA A 376 -9.32 -12.32 -9.78
N ASN A 377 -10.04 -11.63 -8.92
CA ASN A 377 -11.14 -12.22 -8.16
C ASN A 377 -12.29 -12.71 -9.07
N TRP A 378 -12.61 -11.95 -10.13
CA TRP A 378 -13.62 -12.35 -11.11
C TRP A 378 -13.24 -13.65 -11.84
N VAL A 379 -11.98 -13.81 -12.24
CA VAL A 379 -11.49 -15.04 -12.89
C VAL A 379 -11.56 -16.23 -11.94
N ILE A 380 -11.16 -16.06 -10.68
CA ILE A 380 -11.26 -17.12 -9.67
C ILE A 380 -12.72 -17.55 -9.50
N TRP A 381 -13.63 -16.59 -9.31
CA TRP A 381 -15.04 -16.86 -9.16
C TRP A 381 -15.62 -17.59 -10.40
N ARG A 382 -15.31 -17.13 -11.61
CA ARG A 382 -15.77 -17.74 -12.86
C ARG A 382 -15.29 -19.17 -13.02
N ARG A 383 -14.07 -19.50 -12.57
CA ARG A 383 -13.51 -20.85 -12.63
C ARG A 383 -14.14 -21.81 -11.61
N GLN A 384 -14.41 -21.31 -10.44
CA GLN A 384 -14.98 -22.11 -9.36
C GLN A 384 -16.47 -22.38 -9.52
N LYS A 385 -17.17 -21.66 -10.39
CA LYS A 385 -18.62 -21.73 -10.67
C LYS A 385 -19.55 -21.59 -9.46
N THR A 386 -19.02 -21.54 -8.26
CA THR A 386 -19.72 -21.36 -6.99
C THR A 386 -18.96 -20.37 -6.14
N ALA A 387 -19.60 -19.25 -5.80
CA ALA A 387 -19.06 -18.40 -4.75
C ALA A 387 -19.34 -19.10 -3.41
N SER A 388 -18.32 -19.58 -2.74
CA SER A 388 -18.46 -20.02 -1.35
C SER A 388 -18.66 -18.78 -0.47
N GLY A 389 -19.85 -18.60 0.05
CA GLY A 389 -20.12 -17.58 1.06
C GLY A 389 -19.38 -17.92 2.35
N THR A 390 -18.93 -16.91 3.09
CA THR A 390 -18.39 -17.08 4.44
C THR A 390 -19.52 -16.83 5.44
N PRO A 391 -19.79 -17.76 6.38
CA PRO A 391 -20.75 -17.50 7.45
C PRO A 391 -20.38 -16.21 8.20
N TRP A 392 -21.36 -15.38 8.51
CA TRP A 392 -21.09 -14.10 9.16
C TRP A 392 -20.53 -14.27 10.57
N GLU A 393 -20.89 -15.34 11.27
CA GLU A 393 -20.33 -15.69 12.58
C GLU A 393 -18.81 -15.88 12.48
N SER A 394 -18.35 -16.63 11.50
CA SER A 394 -16.92 -16.83 11.26
C SER A 394 -16.23 -15.54 10.86
N THR A 395 -16.91 -14.65 10.12
CA THR A 395 -16.42 -13.31 9.81
C THR A 395 -16.32 -12.47 11.08
N ALA A 396 -17.37 -12.47 11.92
CA ALA A 396 -17.40 -11.69 13.14
C ALA A 396 -16.33 -12.14 14.15
N GLU A 397 -16.10 -13.45 14.30
CA GLU A 397 -15.07 -14.00 15.18
C GLU A 397 -13.66 -13.54 14.82
N ARG A 398 -13.37 -13.36 13.55
CA ARG A 398 -12.06 -12.89 13.06
C ARG A 398 -11.81 -11.41 13.27
N GLN A 399 -12.87 -10.61 13.51
CA GLN A 399 -12.73 -9.16 13.65
C GLN A 399 -12.12 -8.79 15.01
N SER A 400 -11.16 -7.86 14.97
CA SER A 400 -10.45 -7.37 16.16
C SER A 400 -10.44 -5.84 16.21
N GLY A 401 -10.10 -5.26 17.35
CA GLY A 401 -10.05 -3.81 17.54
C GLY A 401 -11.39 -3.15 17.20
N ARG A 402 -11.35 -2.05 16.46
CA ARG A 402 -12.54 -1.30 16.03
C ARG A 402 -13.52 -2.11 15.17
N PHE A 403 -13.06 -3.18 14.56
CA PHE A 403 -13.88 -4.07 13.72
C PHE A 403 -14.76 -5.00 14.57
N ARG A 404 -14.52 -5.14 15.88
CA ARG A 404 -15.32 -5.97 16.78
C ARG A 404 -16.80 -5.62 16.77
N ILE A 405 -17.15 -4.40 16.39
CA ILE A 405 -18.55 -3.95 16.28
C ILE A 405 -19.40 -4.87 15.40
N VAL A 406 -18.80 -5.58 14.46
CA VAL A 406 -19.52 -6.57 13.61
C VAL A 406 -20.09 -7.71 14.45
N ARG A 407 -19.49 -8.02 15.61
CA ARG A 407 -19.98 -9.05 16.55
C ARG A 407 -21.23 -8.64 17.32
N GLU A 408 -21.51 -7.36 17.36
CA GLU A 408 -22.67 -6.78 18.05
C GLU A 408 -23.94 -6.83 17.18
N LEU A 409 -23.79 -7.14 15.87
CA LEU A 409 -24.92 -7.27 14.96
C LEU A 409 -25.66 -8.58 15.20
N ASP A 410 -26.98 -8.50 15.38
CA ASP A 410 -27.86 -9.65 15.25
C ASP A 410 -28.07 -10.03 13.76
N THR A 411 -28.68 -11.17 13.49
CA THR A 411 -28.89 -11.67 12.14
C THR A 411 -29.67 -10.69 11.26
N VAL A 412 -30.65 -9.98 11.81
CA VAL A 412 -31.49 -9.02 11.07
C VAL A 412 -30.67 -7.79 10.70
N SER A 413 -29.99 -7.20 11.68
CA SER A 413 -29.11 -6.04 11.49
C SER A 413 -27.96 -6.36 10.53
N PHE A 414 -27.40 -7.58 10.63
CA PHE A 414 -26.35 -8.01 9.70
C PHE A 414 -26.85 -8.09 8.26
N ARG A 415 -28.06 -8.64 8.02
CA ARG A 415 -28.68 -8.67 6.70
C ARG A 415 -28.90 -7.27 6.13
N GLU A 416 -29.39 -6.35 6.95
CA GLU A 416 -29.62 -4.97 6.52
C GLU A 416 -28.28 -4.29 6.15
N VAL A 417 -27.27 -4.44 6.97
CA VAL A 417 -25.93 -3.91 6.70
C VAL A 417 -25.33 -4.55 5.44
N THR A 418 -25.49 -5.88 5.26
CA THR A 418 -25.03 -6.58 4.06
C THR A 418 -25.74 -6.04 2.81
N ASN A 419 -27.05 -5.85 2.87
CA ASN A 419 -27.81 -5.28 1.77
C ASN A 419 -27.32 -3.87 1.40
N GLN A 420 -27.09 -3.02 2.39
CA GLN A 420 -26.62 -1.66 2.16
C GLN A 420 -25.15 -1.61 1.68
N ALA A 421 -24.26 -2.34 2.34
CA ALA A 421 -22.84 -2.28 2.07
C ALA A 421 -22.42 -3.16 0.88
N CYS A 422 -22.93 -4.38 0.80
CA CYS A 422 -22.53 -5.35 -0.23
C CYS A 422 -23.42 -5.28 -1.46
N ASP A 423 -24.75 -5.42 -1.29
CA ASP A 423 -25.66 -5.55 -2.43
C ASP A 423 -25.86 -4.25 -3.19
N LYS A 424 -25.99 -3.13 -2.49
CA LYS A 424 -26.20 -1.82 -3.10
C LYS A 424 -24.93 -1.00 -3.27
N GLY A 425 -23.97 -1.15 -2.35
CA GLY A 425 -22.82 -0.28 -2.23
C GLY A 425 -21.48 -0.85 -2.70
N CYS A 426 -21.33 -2.18 -2.82
CA CYS A 426 -20.04 -2.77 -3.13
C CYS A 426 -19.78 -2.84 -4.62
N LEU A 427 -18.76 -2.12 -5.12
CA LEU A 427 -18.36 -2.17 -6.54
C LEU A 427 -17.87 -3.56 -6.94
N LYS A 428 -17.14 -4.27 -6.08
CA LYS A 428 -16.69 -5.64 -6.35
C LYS A 428 -17.89 -6.56 -6.59
N ARG A 429 -18.93 -6.46 -5.76
CA ARG A 429 -20.12 -7.25 -5.93
C ARG A 429 -20.86 -6.91 -7.22
N ARG A 430 -20.94 -5.65 -7.60
CA ARG A 430 -21.50 -5.22 -8.89
C ARG A 430 -20.69 -5.71 -10.09
N LEU A 431 -19.37 -5.77 -9.97
CA LEU A 431 -18.50 -6.28 -11.03
C LEU A 431 -18.65 -7.79 -11.24
N TRP A 432 -18.79 -8.55 -10.15
CA TRP A 432 -18.81 -10.02 -10.21
C TRP A 432 -20.20 -10.58 -10.36
N HIS A 433 -21.19 -9.73 -10.25
CA HIS A 433 -22.55 -10.13 -10.13
C HIS A 433 -23.36 -9.82 -11.37
N PRO A 434 -23.45 -10.66 -12.26
CA PRO A 434 -24.59 -10.46 -13.14
C PRO A 434 -25.80 -11.23 -12.70
N GLU A 435 -25.71 -12.46 -12.28
CA GLU A 435 -26.91 -13.29 -12.36
C GLU A 435 -27.03 -14.40 -11.30
N THR A 436 -26.03 -14.58 -10.45
CA THR A 436 -26.14 -15.57 -9.37
C THR A 436 -26.66 -14.90 -8.11
N GLN A 437 -27.91 -15.08 -7.83
CA GLN A 437 -28.42 -14.99 -6.47
C GLN A 437 -27.55 -15.88 -5.61
N LEU A 438 -26.81 -15.28 -4.71
CA LEU A 438 -26.19 -15.98 -3.62
C LEU A 438 -27.35 -16.50 -2.76
N VAL A 439 -27.75 -17.73 -3.01
CA VAL A 439 -28.91 -18.36 -2.37
C VAL A 439 -28.59 -18.50 -0.89
N GLU A 440 -29.47 -17.98 -0.06
CA GLU A 440 -29.50 -18.29 1.36
C GLU A 440 -29.80 -19.77 1.54
N GLU A 441 -28.80 -20.59 1.73
CA GLU A 441 -29.01 -21.94 2.23
C GLU A 441 -29.12 -21.85 3.77
N ASN A 442 -30.32 -22.11 4.28
CA ASN A 442 -30.65 -22.31 5.69
C ASN A 442 -30.50 -21.12 6.66
N GLY A 443 -30.66 -19.89 6.23
CA GLY A 443 -30.89 -18.74 7.12
C GLY A 443 -29.69 -18.22 7.91
N TYR A 444 -28.53 -18.88 7.89
CA TYR A 444 -27.36 -18.55 8.69
C TYR A 444 -26.13 -18.14 7.87
N THR A 445 -26.09 -18.41 6.59
CA THR A 445 -24.97 -18.09 5.74
C THR A 445 -25.26 -16.84 4.94
N ILE A 446 -24.60 -15.75 5.25
CA ILE A 446 -24.64 -14.54 4.43
C ILE A 446 -23.41 -14.59 3.54
N PRO A 447 -23.59 -14.71 2.22
CA PRO A 447 -22.48 -14.82 1.31
C PRO A 447 -21.75 -13.50 1.19
N LEU A 448 -20.67 -13.35 1.93
CA LEU A 448 -19.72 -12.28 1.72
C LEU A 448 -18.70 -12.74 0.68
N LEU A 449 -18.47 -11.93 -0.34
CA LEU A 449 -17.37 -12.12 -1.28
C LEU A 449 -16.00 -11.86 -0.62
N CYS A 450 -16.01 -11.27 0.55
CA CYS A 450 -14.84 -10.98 1.37
C CYS A 450 -14.86 -11.89 2.59
N PRO A 451 -13.74 -12.54 2.95
CA PRO A 451 -13.65 -13.38 4.15
C PRO A 451 -13.74 -12.59 5.45
N GLU A 452 -13.71 -11.27 5.39
CA GLU A 452 -13.89 -10.34 6.51
C GLU A 452 -14.63 -9.08 6.08
N ALA A 453 -15.25 -8.44 7.07
CA ALA A 453 -15.92 -7.17 6.86
C ALA A 453 -14.91 -6.07 6.46
N CYS A 454 -15.16 -5.41 5.34
CA CYS A 454 -14.38 -4.26 4.91
C CYS A 454 -14.71 -3.00 5.74
N ASN A 455 -13.89 -1.97 5.64
CA ASN A 455 -14.12 -0.71 6.35
C ASN A 455 -15.50 -0.10 6.05
N TYR A 456 -16.01 -0.25 4.82
CA TYR A 456 -17.33 0.26 4.45
C TYR A 456 -18.45 -0.51 5.15
N PHE A 457 -18.34 -1.84 5.22
CA PHE A 457 -19.27 -2.66 6.00
C PHE A 457 -19.24 -2.26 7.50
N VAL A 458 -18.05 -2.08 8.06
CA VAL A 458 -17.88 -1.67 9.46
C VAL A 458 -18.47 -0.27 9.71
N SER A 459 -18.33 0.67 8.79
CA SER A 459 -18.98 1.99 8.88
C SER A 459 -20.51 1.85 8.93
N LYS A 460 -21.09 1.06 8.03
CA LYS A 460 -22.55 0.81 8.02
C LYS A 460 -23.03 0.05 9.26
N ALA A 461 -22.21 -0.85 9.80
CA ALA A 461 -22.50 -1.51 11.06
C ALA A 461 -22.55 -0.51 12.24
N ARG A 462 -21.65 0.46 12.28
CA ARG A 462 -21.66 1.53 13.28
C ARG A 462 -22.88 2.43 13.16
N GLU A 463 -23.19 2.90 11.97
CA GLU A 463 -24.41 3.68 11.72
C GLU A 463 -25.66 2.94 12.22
N LYS A 464 -25.73 1.62 11.96
CA LYS A 464 -26.86 0.80 12.39
C LYS A 464 -26.97 0.67 13.91
N LEU A 465 -25.85 0.48 14.60
CA LEU A 465 -25.83 0.20 16.04
C LEU A 465 -25.79 1.47 16.91
N ARG A 466 -25.15 2.53 16.44
CA ARG A 466 -24.87 3.74 17.25
C ARG A 466 -25.50 5.02 16.70
N GLY A 467 -26.18 4.97 15.55
CA GLY A 467 -26.72 6.13 14.86
C GLY A 467 -25.71 6.86 13.96
N PRO A 468 -26.19 7.83 13.16
CA PRO A 468 -25.38 8.52 12.14
C PRO A 468 -24.25 9.40 12.70
N ASP A 469 -24.31 9.81 13.96
CA ASP A 469 -23.32 10.72 14.58
C ASP A 469 -22.08 10.00 15.15
N ALA A 470 -21.95 8.71 14.98
CA ALA A 470 -20.87 7.90 15.56
C ALA A 470 -19.58 7.84 14.71
N GLU A 471 -19.43 8.69 13.73
CA GLU A 471 -18.23 8.69 12.85
C GLU A 471 -17.02 9.49 13.41
N ALA A 472 -17.15 10.11 14.60
CA ALA A 472 -16.16 11.06 15.14
C ALA A 472 -15.26 10.49 16.27
N GLU A 473 -15.27 9.17 16.54
CA GLU A 473 -14.36 8.56 17.53
C GLU A 473 -13.47 7.46 16.95
#